data_1f6bc9ae2c3d18b371f8dead8c7519a8
#
_entry.id   1f6bc9ae2c3d18b371f8dead8c7519a8
#
_cell.length_a   1.000
_cell.length_b   1.000
_cell.length_c   1.000
_cell.angle_alpha   90.00
_cell.angle_beta   90.00
_cell.angle_gamma   90.00
#
_symmetry.space_group_name_H-M   'P 1'
#
loop_
_entity.id
_entity.type
_entity.pdbx_description
1 polymer ?
#
loop_
_entity_poly.entity_id
_entity_poly.type
_entity_poly.pdbx_seq_one_letter_code
_entity_poly.pdbx_strand_id
1 'polypeptide(L)'
;MSTTQPSSIEENEIILGTGMGPLRFGATMDEVRTLVGEPEEIEESDDDDDFEHQAWNYHEEDYLLSLYFDREDDFRLSCIETDNPNMRLFGEAIYGLGVEQVKALMQRHNQPTPELETMEEGAVRLSYEKSMIDLYFEEGELQFVNFGVFIDDDMEVQWPK
;
A
#
# COMPACT_ATOMS: atom_id res chain seq x y z
N MET A 1 -12.02 -27.87 -9.46
CA MET A 1 -11.73 -27.27 -9.53
C MET A 1 -11.50 -26.56 -9.14
N SER A 2 -11.38 -26.13 -9.12
CA SER A 2 -11.17 -25.30 -8.96
C SER A 2 -11.02 -24.60 -9.03
N THR A 3 -11.38 -24.35 -8.82
CA THR A 3 -11.40 -23.40 -8.94
C THR A 3 -10.51 -22.67 -8.76
N THR A 4 -10.32 -22.62 -9.47
CA THR A 4 -9.26 -21.92 -9.49
C THR A 4 -9.49 -20.59 -9.23
N GLN A 5 -8.86 -20.14 -8.41
CA GLN A 5 -8.91 -18.89 -8.08
C GLN A 5 -8.44 -18.03 -9.09
N PRO A 6 -9.03 -16.95 -9.25
CA PRO A 6 -8.45 -15.91 -10.00
C PRO A 6 -7.15 -15.71 -9.36
N SER A 7 -6.29 -15.86 -10.08
CA SER A 7 -5.02 -15.95 -9.85
C SER A 7 -4.43 -15.19 -8.74
N SER A 8 -3.38 -15.73 -8.21
CA SER A 8 -2.57 -15.04 -7.25
C SER A 8 -1.97 -13.77 -7.81
N ILE A 9 -1.96 -13.63 -9.15
CA ILE A 9 -1.48 -12.39 -9.74
C ILE A 9 -2.33 -11.23 -9.27
N GLU A 10 -3.64 -11.41 -9.23
CA GLU A 10 -4.53 -10.36 -8.79
C GLU A 10 -4.35 -10.02 -7.33
N GLU A 11 -3.94 -10.98 -6.51
CA GLU A 11 -3.70 -10.75 -5.10
C GLU A 11 -2.53 -9.81 -4.86
N ASN A 12 -1.59 -9.77 -5.78
CA ASN A 12 -0.39 -8.97 -5.62
C ASN A 12 -0.42 -7.67 -6.42
N GLU A 13 -1.53 -7.41 -7.09
CA GLU A 13 -1.64 -6.21 -7.91
C GLU A 13 -2.04 -4.99 -7.09
N ILE A 14 -1.21 -3.96 -7.15
CA ILE A 14 -1.49 -2.68 -6.51
C ILE A 14 -2.34 -1.88 -7.47
N ILE A 15 -3.50 -1.43 -7.00
CA ILE A 15 -4.36 -0.56 -7.80
C ILE A 15 -4.46 0.77 -7.05
N LEU A 16 -3.84 1.79 -7.60
CA LEU A 16 -3.74 3.08 -6.93
C LEU A 16 -5.10 3.61 -6.52
N GLY A 17 -5.19 4.10 -5.29
CA GLY A 17 -6.43 4.65 -4.73
C GLY A 17 -7.50 3.62 -4.42
N THR A 18 -7.26 2.35 -4.72
CA THR A 18 -8.29 1.30 -4.60
C THR A 18 -7.91 0.21 -3.61
N GLY A 19 -6.67 -0.27 -3.67
CA GLY A 19 -6.24 -1.33 -2.77
C GLY A 19 -5.22 -2.25 -3.42
N MET A 20 -5.14 -3.49 -2.92
CA MET A 20 -4.22 -4.48 -3.45
C MET A 20 -4.93 -5.83 -3.48
N GLY A 21 -5.06 -6.41 -4.66
CA GLY A 21 -5.78 -7.68 -4.81
C GLY A 21 -7.20 -7.55 -4.28
N PRO A 22 -7.61 -8.47 -3.40
CA PRO A 22 -8.97 -8.42 -2.85
C PRO A 22 -9.15 -7.38 -1.75
N LEU A 23 -8.03 -6.83 -1.22
CA LEU A 23 -8.11 -5.82 -0.17
C LEU A 23 -8.44 -4.48 -0.80
N ARG A 24 -9.58 -3.91 -0.44
CA ARG A 24 -10.01 -2.63 -0.99
C ARG A 24 -10.08 -1.58 0.09
N PHE A 25 -9.66 -0.38 -0.23
CA PHE A 25 -9.79 0.74 0.71
C PHE A 25 -11.28 0.96 0.96
N GLY A 26 -11.63 1.23 2.19
CA GLY A 26 -13.02 1.36 2.59
C GLY A 26 -13.59 0.11 3.23
N ALA A 27 -12.86 -1.00 3.17
CA ALA A 27 -13.31 -2.25 3.80
C ALA A 27 -13.31 -2.07 5.31
N THR A 28 -14.30 -2.67 5.96
CA THR A 28 -14.36 -2.65 7.42
C THR A 28 -13.36 -3.67 7.98
N MET A 29 -13.09 -3.54 9.28
CA MET A 29 -12.21 -4.50 9.96
C MET A 29 -12.73 -5.92 9.82
N ASP A 30 -14.06 -6.12 9.93
CA ASP A 30 -14.65 -7.44 9.79
C ASP A 30 -14.47 -8.00 8.38
N GLU A 31 -14.61 -7.15 7.38
CA GLU A 31 -14.41 -7.56 5.99
C GLU A 31 -12.96 -7.98 5.76
N VAL A 32 -12.03 -7.23 6.32
CA VAL A 32 -10.61 -7.56 6.19
C VAL A 32 -10.29 -8.89 6.87
N ARG A 33 -10.83 -9.11 8.07
CA ARG A 33 -10.63 -10.39 8.77
C ARG A 33 -11.15 -11.56 7.95
N THR A 34 -12.28 -11.36 7.28
CA THR A 34 -12.85 -12.40 6.45
C THR A 34 -11.95 -12.73 5.26
N LEU A 35 -11.30 -11.71 4.70
CA LEU A 35 -10.44 -11.89 3.54
C LEU A 35 -9.07 -12.46 3.86
N VAL A 36 -8.43 -11.96 4.92
CA VAL A 36 -7.03 -12.31 5.19
C VAL A 36 -6.77 -12.89 6.58
N GLY A 37 -7.80 -13.00 7.39
CA GLY A 37 -7.67 -13.57 8.72
C GLY A 37 -7.24 -12.57 9.76
N GLU A 38 -6.95 -13.08 10.96
CA GLU A 38 -6.51 -12.22 12.06
C GLU A 38 -5.04 -11.84 11.90
N PRO A 39 -4.68 -10.59 12.22
CA PRO A 39 -3.27 -10.20 12.15
C PRO A 39 -2.46 -10.84 13.29
N GLU A 40 -1.16 -10.96 13.09
CA GLU A 40 -0.27 -11.45 14.14
C GLU A 40 -0.09 -10.41 15.23
N GLU A 41 -0.19 -9.14 14.86
CA GLU A 41 0.00 -8.07 15.82
C GLU A 41 -0.88 -6.88 15.45
N ILE A 42 -1.46 -6.25 16.47
CA ILE A 42 -2.22 -5.02 16.27
C ILE A 42 -1.53 -3.94 17.08
N GLU A 43 -1.10 -2.88 16.40
CA GLU A 43 -0.49 -1.73 17.06
C GLU A 43 -1.55 -0.64 17.13
N GLU A 44 -1.83 -0.16 18.33
CA GLU A 44 -2.81 0.89 18.51
C GLU A 44 -2.12 2.18 18.94
N SER A 45 -2.70 3.31 18.53
CA SER A 45 -2.18 4.59 18.96
C SER A 45 -2.42 4.77 20.45
N ASP A 46 -1.65 5.67 21.07
CA ASP A 46 -1.82 5.98 22.49
C ASP A 46 -3.13 6.72 22.71
N ASP A 47 -3.72 6.54 23.88
CA ASP A 47 -4.97 7.22 24.22
C ASP A 47 -4.86 8.74 24.16
N ASP A 48 -3.67 9.26 24.27
CA ASP A 48 -3.43 10.70 24.26
C ASP A 48 -3.28 11.26 22.83
N ASP A 49 -3.26 10.40 21.83
CA ASP A 49 -3.13 10.87 20.45
C ASP A 49 -4.44 11.46 19.98
N ASP A 50 -4.34 12.58 19.28
CA ASP A 50 -5.50 13.22 18.68
C ASP A 50 -6.07 12.36 17.54
N PHE A 51 -5.25 11.48 16.99
CA PHE A 51 -5.65 10.65 15.85
C PHE A 51 -5.52 9.18 16.22
N GLU A 52 -6.62 8.58 16.63
CA GLU A 52 -6.62 7.15 16.94
C GLU A 52 -6.49 6.35 15.66
N HIS A 53 -5.63 5.36 15.67
CA HIS A 53 -5.47 4.47 14.53
C HIS A 53 -5.03 3.08 15.00
N GLN A 54 -5.19 2.10 14.13
CA GLN A 54 -4.68 0.75 14.35
C GLN A 54 -3.89 0.35 13.12
N ALA A 55 -2.77 -0.31 13.37
CA ALA A 55 -1.98 -0.92 12.30
C ALA A 55 -2.05 -2.43 12.54
N TRP A 56 -2.57 -3.15 11.56
CA TRP A 56 -2.68 -4.61 11.64
C TRP A 56 -1.51 -5.20 10.86
N ASN A 57 -0.62 -5.89 11.57
CA ASN A 57 0.59 -6.44 10.99
C ASN A 57 0.46 -7.94 10.74
N TYR A 58 0.67 -8.33 9.49
CA TYR A 58 0.63 -9.72 9.07
C TYR A 58 2.03 -10.13 8.67
N HIS A 59 2.52 -11.22 9.25
CA HIS A 59 3.85 -11.74 8.95
C HIS A 59 3.67 -12.96 8.06
N GLU A 60 3.73 -12.73 6.77
CA GLU A 60 3.63 -13.82 5.81
C GLU A 60 4.97 -14.52 5.69
N GLU A 61 5.02 -15.66 5.04
CA GLU A 61 6.23 -16.44 4.94
C GLU A 61 7.39 -15.68 4.30
N ASP A 62 7.10 -14.95 3.22
CA ASP A 62 8.13 -14.25 2.47
C ASP A 62 8.10 -12.73 2.58
N TYR A 63 7.12 -12.17 3.28
CA TYR A 63 6.98 -10.72 3.34
C TYR A 63 6.11 -10.28 4.51
N LEU A 64 6.11 -8.96 4.72
CA LEU A 64 5.28 -8.34 5.74
C LEU A 64 4.17 -7.54 5.07
N LEU A 65 3.03 -7.48 5.73
CA LEU A 65 1.89 -6.70 5.24
C LEU A 65 1.32 -5.94 6.43
N SER A 66 1.17 -4.64 6.30
CA SER A 66 0.57 -3.81 7.34
C SER A 66 -0.63 -3.07 6.77
N LEU A 67 -1.74 -3.14 7.48
CA LEU A 67 -2.99 -2.50 7.08
C LEU A 67 -3.35 -1.46 8.13
N TYR A 68 -3.71 -0.25 7.67
CA TYR A 68 -3.95 0.88 8.56
C TYR A 68 -5.41 1.29 8.57
N PHE A 69 -5.95 1.48 9.79
CA PHE A 69 -7.33 1.86 10.00
C PHE A 69 -7.34 3.07 10.93
N ASP A 70 -7.89 4.19 10.46
CA ASP A 70 -7.94 5.42 11.24
C ASP A 70 -9.34 5.72 11.71
N ARG A 71 -9.45 6.22 12.94
CA ARG A 71 -10.74 6.58 13.51
C ARG A 71 -11.45 7.63 12.66
N GLU A 72 -10.69 8.58 12.10
CA GLU A 72 -11.26 9.61 11.23
C GLU A 72 -11.98 9.03 10.03
N ASP A 73 -11.61 7.82 9.64
CA ASP A 73 -12.20 7.13 8.49
C ASP A 73 -13.11 5.99 8.94
N ASP A 74 -13.65 6.09 10.15
CA ASP A 74 -14.54 5.08 10.73
C ASP A 74 -13.86 3.71 10.80
N PHE A 75 -12.54 3.69 10.97
CA PHE A 75 -11.74 2.47 11.00
C PHE A 75 -11.92 1.60 9.75
N ARG A 76 -12.02 2.26 8.61
CA ARG A 76 -12.02 1.57 7.32
C ARG A 76 -10.57 1.49 6.83
N LEU A 77 -10.27 0.48 6.05
CA LEU A 77 -8.93 0.32 5.50
C LEU A 77 -8.59 1.53 4.64
N SER A 78 -7.54 2.25 4.97
CA SER A 78 -7.16 3.46 4.26
C SER A 78 -5.75 3.46 3.69
N CYS A 79 -4.89 2.54 4.15
CA CYS A 79 -3.49 2.51 3.72
C CYS A 79 -2.95 1.10 3.85
N ILE A 80 -2.07 0.73 2.92
CA ILE A 80 -1.41 -0.58 2.91
C ILE A 80 0.09 -0.36 2.75
N GLU A 81 0.87 -1.08 3.55
CA GLU A 81 2.32 -1.08 3.42
C GLU A 81 2.79 -2.51 3.28
N THR A 82 3.65 -2.80 2.31
CA THR A 82 4.12 -4.15 2.11
C THR A 82 5.47 -4.19 1.41
N ASP A 83 6.26 -5.23 1.70
CA ASP A 83 7.50 -5.51 0.99
C ASP A 83 7.37 -6.82 0.19
N ASN A 84 6.15 -7.18 -0.17
CA ASN A 84 5.87 -8.40 -0.92
C ASN A 84 6.71 -8.46 -2.21
N PRO A 85 7.59 -9.47 -2.36
CA PRO A 85 8.45 -9.53 -3.54
C PRO A 85 7.69 -9.85 -4.83
N ASN A 86 6.42 -10.20 -4.72
CA ASN A 86 5.58 -10.48 -5.89
C ASN A 86 4.66 -9.33 -6.24
N MET A 87 4.82 -8.17 -5.58
CA MET A 87 3.93 -7.04 -5.84
C MET A 87 4.06 -6.54 -7.27
N ARG A 88 2.93 -6.10 -7.80
CA ARG A 88 2.85 -5.63 -9.17
C ARG A 88 2.13 -4.29 -9.22
N LEU A 89 2.49 -3.48 -10.18
CA LEU A 89 1.84 -2.18 -10.39
C LEU A 89 1.69 -2.00 -11.89
N PHE A 90 0.48 -1.69 -12.33
CA PHE A 90 0.17 -1.58 -13.76
C PHE A 90 0.51 -2.88 -14.51
N GLY A 91 0.34 -4.01 -13.85
CA GLY A 91 0.59 -5.31 -14.45
C GLY A 91 2.05 -5.72 -14.52
N GLU A 92 2.96 -4.93 -13.96
CA GLU A 92 4.39 -5.23 -13.99
C GLU A 92 4.96 -5.45 -12.60
N ALA A 93 5.87 -6.40 -12.48
CA ALA A 93 6.53 -6.67 -11.22
C ALA A 93 7.47 -5.51 -10.90
N ILE A 94 7.38 -4.98 -9.69
CA ILE A 94 8.16 -3.80 -9.32
C ILE A 94 9.22 -4.04 -8.26
N TYR A 95 9.13 -5.13 -7.50
CA TYR A 95 10.11 -5.39 -6.46
C TYR A 95 11.51 -5.51 -7.05
N GLY A 96 12.47 -4.81 -6.46
CA GLY A 96 13.85 -4.85 -6.94
C GLY A 96 14.17 -3.93 -8.11
N LEU A 97 13.17 -3.22 -8.65
CA LEU A 97 13.43 -2.28 -9.74
C LEU A 97 14.20 -1.06 -9.20
N GLY A 98 14.96 -0.43 -10.09
CA GLY A 98 15.69 0.79 -9.74
C GLY A 98 14.79 2.01 -9.79
N VAL A 99 15.28 3.11 -9.25
CA VAL A 99 14.53 4.37 -9.20
C VAL A 99 14.09 4.81 -10.60
N GLU A 100 15.02 4.79 -11.56
CA GLU A 100 14.69 5.25 -12.92
C GLU A 100 13.69 4.34 -13.61
N GLN A 101 13.74 3.05 -13.33
CA GLN A 101 12.78 2.11 -13.91
C GLN A 101 11.37 2.35 -13.39
N VAL A 102 11.24 2.63 -12.09
CA VAL A 102 9.94 2.93 -11.49
C VAL A 102 9.41 4.26 -12.02
N LYS A 103 10.28 5.26 -12.13
CA LYS A 103 9.88 6.56 -12.69
C LYS A 103 9.37 6.41 -14.11
N ALA A 104 10.04 5.57 -14.92
CA ALA A 104 9.63 5.33 -16.29
C ALA A 104 8.28 4.62 -16.35
N LEU A 105 8.05 3.65 -15.47
CA LEU A 105 6.79 2.95 -15.40
C LEU A 105 5.65 3.90 -15.05
N MET A 106 5.85 4.73 -14.05
CA MET A 106 4.84 5.69 -13.64
C MET A 106 4.53 6.69 -14.74
N GLN A 107 5.56 7.14 -15.43
CA GLN A 107 5.40 8.10 -16.53
C GLN A 107 4.61 7.49 -17.69
N ARG A 108 4.86 6.22 -18.00
CA ARG A 108 4.12 5.54 -19.07
C ARG A 108 2.62 5.47 -18.78
N HIS A 109 2.26 5.51 -17.49
CA HIS A 109 0.87 5.46 -17.07
C HIS A 109 0.35 6.82 -16.62
N ASN A 110 0.99 7.88 -17.11
CA ASN A 110 0.55 9.26 -16.93
C ASN A 110 0.47 9.73 -15.48
N GLN A 111 1.32 9.17 -14.62
CA GLN A 111 1.38 9.64 -13.26
C GLN A 111 2.22 10.91 -13.18
N PRO A 112 1.90 11.83 -12.26
CA PRO A 112 2.64 13.09 -12.16
C PRO A 112 4.07 12.86 -11.70
N THR A 113 4.87 13.92 -11.77
CA THR A 113 6.27 13.86 -11.36
C THR A 113 6.36 13.64 -9.85
N PRO A 114 7.20 12.71 -9.40
CA PRO A 114 7.33 12.44 -7.97
C PRO A 114 8.28 13.41 -7.30
N GLU A 115 8.25 13.40 -5.96
CA GLU A 115 9.26 14.05 -5.17
C GLU A 115 10.24 12.96 -4.77
N LEU A 116 11.52 13.26 -4.85
CA LEU A 116 12.56 12.31 -4.48
C LEU A 116 13.24 12.80 -3.22
N GLU A 117 13.31 11.96 -2.22
CA GLU A 117 13.97 12.30 -0.97
C GLU A 117 15.07 11.29 -0.71
N THR A 118 16.28 11.78 -0.42
CA THR A 118 17.39 10.92 -0.04
C THR A 118 17.34 10.77 1.48
N MET A 119 17.31 9.53 1.92
CA MET A 119 17.22 9.22 3.35
C MET A 119 18.58 8.76 3.87
N GLU A 120 18.64 8.39 5.14
CA GLU A 120 19.88 7.92 5.72
C GLU A 120 20.41 6.68 5.02
N GLU A 121 21.72 6.53 5.03
CA GLU A 121 22.41 5.36 4.47
C GLU A 121 22.18 5.15 2.97
N GLY A 122 21.84 6.24 2.27
CA GLY A 122 21.65 6.17 0.84
C GLY A 122 20.30 5.64 0.39
N ALA A 123 19.40 5.39 1.31
CA ALA A 123 18.04 5.00 0.95
C ALA A 123 17.33 6.16 0.28
N VAL A 124 16.37 5.87 -0.60
CA VAL A 124 15.64 6.88 -1.35
C VAL A 124 14.16 6.61 -1.26
N ARG A 125 13.38 7.68 -1.16
CA ARG A 125 11.93 7.58 -1.20
C ARG A 125 11.43 8.38 -2.42
N LEU A 126 10.63 7.74 -3.25
CA LEU A 126 9.90 8.43 -4.31
C LEU A 126 8.47 8.59 -3.82
N SER A 127 8.01 9.82 -3.75
CA SER A 127 6.66 10.10 -3.28
C SER A 127 5.82 10.66 -4.41
N TYR A 128 4.74 9.95 -4.74
CA TYR A 128 3.77 10.41 -5.74
C TYR A 128 2.55 10.87 -4.98
N GLU A 129 2.57 12.13 -4.58
CA GLU A 129 1.53 12.68 -3.72
C GLU A 129 0.12 12.51 -4.25
N LYS A 130 -0.10 12.81 -5.51
CA LYS A 130 -1.45 12.69 -6.08
C LYS A 130 -1.86 11.26 -6.34
N SER A 131 -0.90 10.36 -6.45
CA SER A 131 -1.18 8.94 -6.63
C SER A 131 -1.25 8.20 -5.30
N MET A 132 -0.97 8.91 -4.21
CA MET A 132 -0.99 8.39 -2.85
C MET A 132 -0.15 7.13 -2.70
N ILE A 133 1.07 7.16 -3.25
CA ILE A 133 2.00 6.05 -3.09
C ILE A 133 3.41 6.57 -2.85
N ASP A 134 4.06 5.96 -1.86
CA ASP A 134 5.47 6.19 -1.59
C ASP A 134 6.21 4.89 -1.86
N LEU A 135 7.32 4.98 -2.57
CA LEU A 135 8.12 3.81 -2.91
C LEU A 135 9.50 3.99 -2.28
N TYR A 136 9.95 2.97 -1.56
CA TYR A 136 11.20 3.04 -0.79
C TYR A 136 12.26 2.13 -1.38
N PHE A 137 13.43 2.71 -1.64
CA PHE A 137 14.55 2.00 -2.29
C PHE A 137 15.74 1.93 -1.35
N GLU A 138 16.40 0.77 -1.32
CA GLU A 138 17.64 0.60 -0.59
C GLU A 138 18.64 0.01 -1.54
N GLU A 139 19.85 0.54 -1.54
CA GLU A 139 20.91 0.11 -2.45
C GLU A 139 20.48 0.12 -3.92
N GLY A 140 19.61 1.09 -4.25
CA GLY A 140 19.16 1.27 -5.62
C GLY A 140 18.03 0.37 -6.07
N GLU A 141 17.47 -0.43 -5.15
CA GLU A 141 16.40 -1.36 -5.49
C GLU A 141 15.16 -1.12 -4.65
N LEU A 142 14.00 -1.23 -5.27
CA LEU A 142 12.72 -1.06 -4.57
C LEU A 142 12.53 -2.19 -3.56
N GLN A 143 12.30 -1.82 -2.30
CA GLN A 143 12.14 -2.77 -1.21
C GLN A 143 10.72 -2.84 -0.67
N PHE A 144 10.06 -1.71 -0.52
CA PHE A 144 8.68 -1.74 -0.05
C PHE A 144 7.92 -0.50 -0.49
N VAL A 145 6.61 -0.56 -0.38
CA VAL A 145 5.72 0.53 -0.77
C VAL A 145 4.72 0.80 0.32
N ASN A 146 4.24 2.05 0.36
CA ASN A 146 3.17 2.46 1.26
C ASN A 146 2.20 3.24 0.38
N PHE A 147 0.95 2.81 0.30
CA PHE A 147 0.00 3.50 -0.55
C PHE A 147 -1.38 3.55 0.10
N GLY A 148 -2.14 4.57 -0.27
CA GLY A 148 -3.41 4.82 0.39
C GLY A 148 -4.51 5.25 -0.54
N VAL A 149 -5.70 5.39 0.03
CA VAL A 149 -6.88 5.84 -0.70
C VAL A 149 -6.65 7.29 -1.15
N PHE A 150 -7.22 7.66 -2.29
CA PHE A 150 -7.09 9.03 -2.79
C PHE A 150 -7.84 10.01 -1.90
N ILE A 151 -7.29 11.20 -1.79
CA ILE A 151 -7.88 12.30 -1.01
C ILE A 151 -7.96 13.49 -1.97
N ASP A 152 -9.12 14.13 -2.04
CA ASP A 152 -9.27 15.25 -2.96
C ASP A 152 -8.74 16.57 -2.38
N ASP A 153 -8.88 17.66 -3.14
CA ASP A 153 -8.37 18.96 -2.73
C ASP A 153 -9.05 19.51 -1.48
N ASP A 154 -10.25 19.03 -1.16
CA ASP A 154 -10.98 19.42 0.04
C ASP A 154 -10.64 18.51 1.22
N MET A 155 -9.66 17.64 1.07
CA MET A 155 -9.20 16.68 2.07
C MET A 155 -10.26 15.61 2.38
N GLU A 156 -11.13 15.36 1.42
CA GLU A 156 -12.13 14.30 1.55
C GLU A 156 -11.64 13.02 0.92
N VAL A 157 -11.84 11.91 1.61
CA VAL A 157 -11.41 10.59 1.15
C VAL A 157 -12.29 10.12 0.00
N GLN A 158 -11.64 9.63 -1.06
CA GLN A 158 -12.32 9.15 -2.26
C GLN A 158 -12.39 7.62 -2.24
N TRP A 159 -13.33 7.08 -1.49
CA TRP A 159 -13.46 5.63 -1.36
C TRP A 159 -13.77 4.98 -2.71
N PRO A 160 -13.12 3.85 -3.04
CA PRO A 160 -13.42 3.16 -4.29
C PRO A 160 -14.83 2.56 -4.24
N LYS A 161 -15.44 2.44 -5.38
CA LYS A 161 -16.80 1.90 -5.49
C LYS A 161 -16.80 0.40 -5.70
#